data_530bea49c5704e2f33ba349c6c626a1a
#
_entry.id   530bea49c5704e2f33ba349c6c626a1a
#
_cell.length_a   1.000
_cell.length_b   1.000
_cell.length_c   1.000
_cell.angle_alpha   90.00
_cell.angle_beta   90.00
_cell.angle_gamma   90.00
#
_symmetry.space_group_name_H-M   'P 1'
#
loop_
_entity.id
_entity.type
_entity.pdbx_description
1 polymer ?
#
loop_
_entity_poly.entity_id
_entity_poly.type
_entity_poly.pdbx_seq_one_letter_code
_entity_poly.pdbx_strand_id
1 'polypeptide(L)'
;DQAKQVGFNHDGMHYFPVPLLGNSRGLLVVNHEYTDANMIYSAQQGGVVTPDEEGREKVAKALAAHGVSVIAIRDCGNGKWEIVKGDPRNRRITGTTPMAFSGPVKVTHPLLKSAISRKPRGTLNNCSSGATPWGTYLACEENWNGYFGTDDPDWMATRTPLEARYGISASGSGYGWHRAEPRFDLAKNR
;
A
#
# COMPACT_ATOMS: atom_id res chain seq x y z
N ASP A 1 4.05 5.48 16.08
CA ASP A 1 2.89 5.06 15.29
C ASP A 1 3.24 5.19 13.80
N GLN A 2 3.46 4.04 13.13
CA GLN A 2 3.86 3.97 11.72
C GLN A 2 2.84 4.61 10.78
N ALA A 3 1.57 4.62 11.13
CA ALA A 3 0.52 5.24 10.32
C ALA A 3 0.66 6.77 10.18
N LYS A 4 1.45 7.40 11.05
CA LYS A 4 1.73 8.86 11.04
C LYS A 4 3.12 9.21 10.53
N GLN A 5 3.96 8.22 10.25
CA GLN A 5 5.30 8.39 9.74
C GLN A 5 5.33 8.13 8.22
N VAL A 6 6.35 8.63 7.54
CA VAL A 6 6.64 8.21 6.17
C VAL A 6 6.92 6.70 6.14
N GLY A 7 6.62 6.07 5.02
CA GLY A 7 6.84 4.63 4.84
C GLY A 7 8.28 4.31 4.44
N PHE A 8 8.46 3.12 3.88
CA PHE A 8 9.73 2.58 3.42
C PHE A 8 9.81 2.58 1.90
N ASN A 9 11.02 2.43 1.37
CA ASN A 9 11.30 2.24 -0.05
C ASN A 9 10.52 3.22 -0.92
N HIS A 10 10.94 4.50 -0.85
CA HIS A 10 10.32 5.57 -1.62
C HIS A 10 10.57 5.35 -3.10
N ASP A 11 9.52 5.45 -3.90
CA ASP A 11 9.56 5.32 -5.33
C ASP A 11 8.89 6.52 -6.02
N GLY A 12 7.93 6.31 -6.90
CA GLY A 12 7.29 7.36 -7.65
C GLY A 12 6.84 8.53 -6.79
N MET A 13 7.10 9.75 -7.27
CA MET A 13 6.72 10.97 -6.56
C MET A 13 6.31 12.09 -7.53
N HIS A 14 5.52 13.02 -7.03
CA HIS A 14 5.13 14.20 -7.79
C HIS A 14 4.94 15.42 -6.89
N TYR A 15 5.34 16.59 -7.39
CA TYR A 15 5.11 17.87 -6.73
C TYR A 15 3.91 18.59 -7.34
N PHE A 16 2.92 18.93 -6.53
CA PHE A 16 1.77 19.75 -6.92
C PHE A 16 1.89 21.14 -6.35
N PRO A 17 2.12 22.19 -7.15
CA PRO A 17 2.16 23.55 -6.66
C PRO A 17 0.78 23.97 -6.13
N VAL A 18 0.76 24.77 -5.06
CA VAL A 18 -0.49 25.35 -4.57
C VAL A 18 -0.82 26.59 -5.41
N PRO A 19 -1.98 26.64 -6.07
CA PRO A 19 -2.40 27.81 -6.83
C PRO A 19 -2.30 29.09 -5.99
N LEU A 20 -1.95 30.21 -6.61
CA LEU A 20 -1.76 31.53 -6.02
C LEU A 20 -0.48 31.71 -5.17
N LEU A 21 0.24 30.65 -4.83
CA LEU A 21 1.50 30.74 -4.08
C LEU A 21 2.73 30.44 -4.96
N GLY A 22 2.52 30.33 -6.26
CA GLY A 22 3.58 29.99 -7.21
C GLY A 22 4.19 28.62 -6.91
N ASN A 23 5.47 28.43 -7.27
CA ASN A 23 6.18 27.19 -7.02
C ASN A 23 6.86 27.13 -5.64
N SER A 24 6.69 28.16 -4.80
CA SER A 24 7.34 28.21 -3.49
C SER A 24 6.63 27.41 -2.40
N ARG A 25 5.42 26.92 -2.67
CA ARG A 25 4.66 26.05 -1.78
C ARG A 25 3.90 25.00 -2.58
N GLY A 26 3.85 23.78 -2.08
CA GLY A 26 3.12 22.71 -2.74
C GLY A 26 2.96 21.48 -1.87
N LEU A 27 2.40 20.45 -2.49
CA LEU A 27 2.28 19.13 -1.93
C LEU A 27 3.26 18.21 -2.63
N LEU A 28 4.19 17.63 -1.89
CA LEU A 28 4.98 16.51 -2.35
C LEU A 28 4.21 15.22 -2.06
N VAL A 29 3.93 14.45 -3.09
CA VAL A 29 3.27 13.15 -2.99
C VAL A 29 4.31 12.08 -3.29
N VAL A 30 4.45 11.09 -2.40
CA VAL A 30 5.52 10.09 -2.45
C VAL A 30 4.95 8.69 -2.20
N ASN A 31 5.26 7.77 -3.09
CA ASN A 31 4.98 6.35 -2.92
C ASN A 31 5.89 5.72 -1.86
N HIS A 32 5.33 4.77 -1.12
CA HIS A 32 6.03 3.86 -0.21
C HIS A 32 5.73 2.45 -0.67
N GLU A 33 6.70 1.83 -1.32
CA GLU A 33 6.50 0.63 -2.12
C GLU A 33 6.33 -0.61 -1.23
N TYR A 34 7.41 -1.08 -0.60
CA TYR A 34 7.41 -2.30 0.23
C TYR A 34 8.16 -2.08 1.55
N THR A 35 8.15 -3.07 2.42
CA THR A 35 8.86 -3.02 3.70
C THR A 35 9.91 -4.12 3.78
N ASP A 36 11.07 -3.80 4.36
CA ASP A 36 12.09 -4.77 4.74
C ASP A 36 11.87 -5.19 6.21
N ALA A 37 11.68 -6.49 6.42
CA ALA A 37 11.42 -7.05 7.74
C ALA A 37 12.59 -6.78 8.73
N ASN A 38 13.83 -6.75 8.24
CA ASN A 38 15.00 -6.48 9.08
C ASN A 38 15.11 -5.01 9.50
N MET A 39 14.42 -4.11 8.81
CA MET A 39 14.41 -2.68 9.12
C MET A 39 13.19 -2.27 9.94
N ILE A 40 12.05 -2.91 9.70
CA ILE A 40 10.80 -2.51 10.34
C ILE A 40 10.56 -3.19 11.69
N TYR A 41 11.13 -4.39 11.90
CA TYR A 41 11.03 -5.12 13.17
C TYR A 41 12.36 -5.10 13.91
N SER A 42 12.30 -5.24 15.23
CA SER A 42 13.52 -5.40 16.04
C SER A 42 14.15 -6.78 15.78
N ALA A 43 15.45 -6.90 16.08
CA ALA A 43 16.16 -8.17 15.98
C ALA A 43 15.51 -9.29 16.84
N GLN A 44 14.92 -8.91 17.99
CA GLN A 44 14.23 -9.83 18.88
C GLN A 44 12.91 -10.34 18.30
N GLN A 45 12.19 -9.47 17.59
CA GLN A 45 10.94 -9.84 16.94
C GLN A 45 11.17 -10.71 15.69
N GLY A 46 12.27 -10.47 14.97
CA GLY A 46 12.51 -11.12 13.67
C GLY A 46 11.46 -10.82 12.62
N GLY A 47 11.68 -11.31 11.42
CA GLY A 47 10.79 -11.06 10.27
C GLY A 47 9.65 -12.06 10.08
N VAL A 48 9.64 -13.15 10.83
CA VAL A 48 8.63 -14.22 10.66
C VAL A 48 7.26 -13.74 11.16
N VAL A 49 6.22 -13.97 10.35
CA VAL A 49 4.82 -13.70 10.73
C VAL A 49 4.20 -14.99 11.24
N THR A 50 3.76 -14.94 12.49
CA THR A 50 3.07 -16.04 13.21
C THR A 50 1.56 -15.80 13.26
N PRO A 51 0.71 -16.81 13.49
CA PRO A 51 -0.75 -16.66 13.52
C PRO A 51 -1.31 -16.07 14.83
N ASP A 52 -0.48 -15.48 15.65
CA ASP A 52 -0.79 -14.91 16.96
C ASP A 52 -0.89 -13.37 16.94
N GLU A 53 -0.95 -12.74 18.11
CA GLU A 53 -1.03 -11.28 18.25
C GLU A 53 0.22 -10.60 17.71
N GLU A 54 1.41 -11.15 17.96
CA GLU A 54 2.66 -10.59 17.45
C GLU A 54 2.67 -10.54 15.92
N GLY A 55 2.21 -11.61 15.25
CA GLY A 55 2.08 -11.63 13.80
C GLY A 55 1.08 -10.60 13.28
N ARG A 56 -0.05 -10.43 13.97
CA ARG A 56 -1.05 -9.38 13.61
C ARG A 56 -0.45 -7.98 13.74
N GLU A 57 0.28 -7.69 14.81
CA GLU A 57 0.96 -6.41 15.00
C GLU A 57 2.03 -6.16 13.93
N LYS A 58 2.81 -7.17 13.56
CA LYS A 58 3.79 -7.10 12.47
C LYS A 58 3.11 -6.72 11.14
N VAL A 59 2.06 -7.44 10.76
CA VAL A 59 1.32 -7.15 9.51
C VAL A 59 0.69 -5.76 9.56
N ALA A 60 0.09 -5.37 10.68
CA ALA A 60 -0.50 -4.04 10.83
C ALA A 60 0.55 -2.93 10.69
N LYS A 61 1.73 -3.10 11.27
CA LYS A 61 2.85 -2.15 11.15
C LYS A 61 3.37 -2.07 9.70
N ALA A 62 3.53 -3.22 9.03
CA ALA A 62 3.93 -3.26 7.64
C ALA A 62 2.90 -2.59 6.73
N LEU A 63 1.60 -2.88 6.89
CA LEU A 63 0.52 -2.22 6.16
C LEU A 63 0.51 -0.70 6.35
N ALA A 64 0.80 -0.22 7.57
CA ALA A 64 0.90 1.20 7.86
C ALA A 64 2.14 1.86 7.20
N ALA A 65 3.18 1.10 6.92
CA ALA A 65 4.40 1.58 6.27
C ALA A 65 4.30 1.64 4.73
N HIS A 66 3.33 0.94 4.13
CA HIS A 66 3.04 1.01 2.69
C HIS A 66 2.21 2.25 2.32
N GLY A 67 2.06 2.47 1.02
CA GLY A 67 1.07 3.37 0.45
C GLY A 67 1.64 4.69 -0.04
N VAL A 68 1.03 5.82 0.34
CA VAL A 68 1.39 7.14 -0.15
C VAL A 68 1.42 8.15 0.99
N SER A 69 2.42 9.04 0.98
CA SER A 69 2.42 10.26 1.80
C SER A 69 2.06 11.47 0.95
N VAL A 70 1.20 12.35 1.47
CA VAL A 70 0.97 13.69 0.95
C VAL A 70 1.54 14.66 1.99
N ILE A 71 2.54 15.45 1.58
CA ILE A 71 3.35 16.26 2.48
C ILE A 71 3.36 17.71 1.97
N ALA A 72 2.86 18.65 2.76
CA ALA A 72 2.98 20.06 2.44
C ALA A 72 4.41 20.53 2.67
N ILE A 73 5.01 21.13 1.64
CA ILE A 73 6.38 21.66 1.69
C ILE A 73 6.42 23.12 1.23
N ARG A 74 7.45 23.83 1.68
CA ARG A 74 7.73 25.21 1.25
C ARG A 74 9.20 25.38 0.89
N ASP A 75 9.45 26.19 -0.10
CA ASP A 75 10.79 26.70 -0.41
C ASP A 75 11.17 27.80 0.58
N CYS A 76 12.31 27.65 1.23
CA CYS A 76 12.91 28.63 2.15
C CYS A 76 14.02 29.44 1.49
N GLY A 77 14.21 29.31 0.18
CA GLY A 77 15.29 29.92 -0.57
C GLY A 77 16.59 29.09 -0.53
N ASN A 78 17.51 29.44 -1.45
CA ASN A 78 18.83 28.79 -1.56
C ASN A 78 18.77 27.24 -1.73
N GLY A 79 17.72 26.74 -2.37
CA GLY A 79 17.51 25.29 -2.58
C GLY A 79 17.06 24.54 -1.34
N LYS A 80 16.72 25.21 -0.26
CA LYS A 80 16.27 24.60 0.99
C LYS A 80 14.74 24.46 0.99
N TRP A 81 14.27 23.26 1.20
CA TRP A 81 12.84 22.94 1.37
C TRP A 81 12.54 22.49 2.80
N GLU A 82 11.38 22.86 3.30
CA GLU A 82 10.93 22.48 4.64
C GLU A 82 9.51 21.91 4.61
N ILE A 83 9.26 20.93 5.48
CA ILE A 83 7.91 20.39 5.71
C ILE A 83 7.10 21.41 6.51
N VAL A 84 5.91 21.73 6.03
CA VAL A 84 4.93 22.55 6.76
C VAL A 84 4.17 21.65 7.72
N LYS A 85 4.72 21.48 8.92
CA LYS A 85 4.09 20.70 9.98
C LYS A 85 2.73 21.29 10.34
N GLY A 86 1.72 20.45 10.57
CA GLY A 86 0.37 20.89 10.91
C GLY A 86 -0.48 21.38 9.74
N ASP A 87 0.02 21.37 8.50
CA ASP A 87 -0.82 21.63 7.34
C ASP A 87 -1.94 20.55 7.25
N PRO A 88 -3.22 20.95 7.13
CA PRO A 88 -4.34 20.00 7.13
C PRO A 88 -4.36 19.05 5.93
N ARG A 89 -3.57 19.33 4.91
CA ARG A 89 -3.41 18.47 3.74
C ARG A 89 -2.41 17.33 3.95
N ASN A 90 -1.56 17.42 5.00
CA ASN A 90 -0.64 16.34 5.35
C ASN A 90 -1.44 15.10 5.73
N ARG A 91 -1.22 14.00 5.02
CA ARG A 91 -1.93 12.74 5.29
C ARG A 91 -1.18 11.53 4.76
N ARG A 92 -1.54 10.39 5.29
CA ARG A 92 -1.11 9.08 4.81
C ARG A 92 -2.28 8.32 4.20
N ILE A 93 -2.01 7.69 3.07
CA ILE A 93 -2.80 6.60 2.50
C ILE A 93 -1.95 5.35 2.72
N THR A 94 -2.51 4.32 3.36
CA THR A 94 -1.77 3.13 3.77
C THR A 94 -2.42 1.87 3.22
N GLY A 95 -1.83 0.70 3.44
CA GLY A 95 -2.42 -0.58 3.07
C GLY A 95 -3.77 -0.90 3.76
N THR A 96 -4.24 -0.06 4.67
CA THR A 96 -5.53 -0.21 5.35
C THR A 96 -6.53 0.90 5.06
N THR A 97 -6.18 1.89 4.25
CA THR A 97 -7.08 3.00 3.89
C THR A 97 -8.28 2.48 3.11
N PRO A 98 -9.52 2.85 3.48
CA PRO A 98 -10.70 2.48 2.72
C PRO A 98 -10.62 3.02 1.28
N MET A 99 -10.95 2.17 0.31
CA MET A 99 -10.90 2.48 -1.12
C MET A 99 -12.27 2.34 -1.77
N ALA A 100 -12.47 3.03 -2.88
CA ALA A 100 -13.64 2.89 -3.74
C ALA A 100 -13.20 2.37 -5.11
N PHE A 101 -14.01 1.50 -5.70
CA PHE A 101 -13.81 1.09 -7.09
C PHE A 101 -14.46 2.08 -8.04
N SER A 102 -13.75 2.40 -9.12
CA SER A 102 -14.27 3.12 -10.27
C SER A 102 -13.73 2.49 -11.56
N GLY A 103 -14.31 2.83 -12.69
CA GLY A 103 -13.86 2.33 -13.99
C GLY A 103 -14.99 1.77 -14.85
N PRO A 104 -14.65 1.09 -15.97
CA PRO A 104 -15.65 0.65 -16.96
C PRO A 104 -16.52 -0.51 -16.49
N VAL A 105 -16.06 -1.29 -15.51
CA VAL A 105 -16.85 -2.41 -14.97
C VAL A 105 -17.88 -1.88 -13.98
N LYS A 106 -19.16 -2.20 -14.24
CA LYS A 106 -20.26 -1.75 -13.37
C LYS A 106 -20.11 -2.32 -11.96
N VAL A 107 -20.37 -1.49 -10.95
CA VAL A 107 -20.35 -1.90 -9.53
C VAL A 107 -21.32 -3.04 -9.19
N THR A 108 -22.31 -3.27 -10.04
CA THR A 108 -23.26 -4.38 -9.93
C THR A 108 -22.69 -5.73 -10.43
N HIS A 109 -21.52 -5.73 -11.07
CA HIS A 109 -20.89 -6.96 -11.50
C HIS A 109 -20.61 -7.87 -10.30
N PRO A 110 -20.90 -9.18 -10.34
CA PRO A 110 -20.81 -10.07 -9.18
C PRO A 110 -19.47 -10.01 -8.45
N LEU A 111 -18.36 -10.00 -9.16
CA LEU A 111 -17.02 -9.92 -8.57
C LEU A 111 -16.78 -8.58 -7.84
N LEU A 112 -17.18 -7.44 -8.44
CA LEU A 112 -17.04 -6.14 -7.78
C LEU A 112 -17.98 -6.00 -6.60
N LYS A 113 -19.22 -6.49 -6.70
CA LYS A 113 -20.18 -6.49 -5.60
C LYS A 113 -19.64 -7.24 -4.38
N SER A 114 -19.05 -8.40 -4.58
CA SER A 114 -18.38 -9.16 -3.53
C SER A 114 -17.21 -8.40 -2.92
N ALA A 115 -16.33 -7.81 -3.74
CA ALA A 115 -15.19 -7.04 -3.28
C ALA A 115 -15.61 -5.77 -2.52
N ILE A 116 -16.63 -5.03 -2.98
CA ILE A 116 -17.17 -3.84 -2.31
C ILE A 116 -17.78 -4.21 -0.96
N SER A 117 -18.52 -5.32 -0.86
CA SER A 117 -19.11 -5.77 0.40
C SER A 117 -18.07 -6.07 1.47
N ARG A 118 -16.86 -6.44 1.06
CA ARG A 118 -15.71 -6.69 1.95
C ARG A 118 -14.95 -5.41 2.35
N LYS A 119 -15.43 -4.23 1.97
CA LYS A 119 -14.80 -2.92 2.26
C LYS A 119 -13.34 -2.89 1.79
N PRO A 120 -13.10 -2.76 0.47
CA PRO A 120 -11.76 -2.77 -0.10
C PRO A 120 -10.85 -1.75 0.58
N ARG A 121 -9.60 -2.12 0.78
CA ARG A 121 -8.58 -1.29 1.41
C ARG A 121 -7.30 -1.38 0.60
N GLY A 122 -6.57 -0.31 0.52
CA GLY A 122 -5.30 -0.22 -0.17
C GLY A 122 -4.54 1.00 0.31
N THR A 123 -3.38 1.20 -0.19
CA THR A 123 -2.76 0.59 -1.37
C THR A 123 -1.44 -0.09 -0.98
N LEU A 124 -0.96 -1.02 -1.81
CA LEU A 124 0.24 -1.81 -1.53
C LEU A 124 1.19 -1.76 -2.73
N ASN A 125 2.48 -1.84 -2.47
CA ASN A 125 3.55 -1.94 -3.48
C ASN A 125 3.44 -0.86 -4.57
N ASN A 126 3.27 0.39 -4.15
CA ASN A 126 3.15 1.52 -5.08
C ASN A 126 4.51 1.86 -5.66
N CYS A 127 4.74 1.50 -6.89
CA CYS A 127 5.97 1.73 -7.64
C CYS A 127 5.86 3.01 -8.48
N SER A 128 5.50 2.90 -9.74
CA SER A 128 5.41 4.07 -10.61
C SER A 128 4.26 5.01 -10.26
N SER A 129 4.41 6.26 -10.65
CA SER A 129 3.43 7.31 -10.42
C SER A 129 3.25 8.22 -11.63
N GLY A 130 2.16 8.96 -11.63
CA GLY A 130 1.88 10.01 -12.59
C GLY A 130 0.95 11.06 -12.02
N ALA A 131 0.80 12.15 -12.75
CA ALA A 131 -0.17 13.20 -12.43
C ALA A 131 -1.06 13.48 -13.64
N THR A 132 -2.35 13.63 -13.39
CA THR A 132 -3.28 14.05 -14.43
C THR A 132 -3.23 15.57 -14.63
N PRO A 133 -3.63 16.09 -15.81
CA PRO A 133 -3.70 17.52 -16.04
C PRO A 133 -4.64 18.29 -15.10
N TRP A 134 -5.60 17.59 -14.49
CA TRP A 134 -6.54 18.16 -13.52
C TRP A 134 -6.11 17.99 -12.06
N GLY A 135 -4.85 17.60 -11.80
CA GLY A 135 -4.28 17.61 -10.45
C GLY A 135 -4.55 16.34 -9.61
N THR A 136 -4.83 15.20 -10.24
CA THR A 136 -4.94 13.91 -9.54
C THR A 136 -3.63 13.16 -9.61
N TYR A 137 -3.15 12.64 -8.47
CA TYR A 137 -2.03 11.73 -8.41
C TYR A 137 -2.48 10.31 -8.75
N LEU A 138 -1.71 9.63 -9.58
CA LEU A 138 -1.90 8.23 -9.93
C LEU A 138 -0.73 7.42 -9.37
N ALA A 139 -1.01 6.28 -8.78
CA ALA A 139 -0.02 5.31 -8.32
C ALA A 139 -0.38 3.93 -8.86
N CYS A 140 0.62 3.15 -9.26
CA CYS A 140 0.45 1.80 -9.75
C CYS A 140 0.96 0.81 -8.71
N GLU A 141 0.12 -0.15 -8.33
CA GLU A 141 0.54 -1.29 -7.52
C GLU A 141 1.32 -2.28 -8.39
N GLU A 142 2.51 -2.64 -7.96
CA GLU A 142 3.38 -3.66 -8.57
C GLU A 142 3.53 -4.85 -7.61
N ASN A 143 3.89 -6.00 -8.08
CA ASN A 143 4.21 -7.20 -7.27
C ASN A 143 3.16 -7.55 -6.17
N TRP A 144 1.95 -7.02 -6.29
CA TRP A 144 0.86 -7.20 -5.31
C TRP A 144 0.52 -8.66 -5.05
N ASN A 145 0.72 -9.53 -6.04
CA ASN A 145 0.54 -10.99 -5.94
C ASN A 145 1.43 -11.60 -4.85
N GLY A 146 2.58 -11.02 -4.55
CA GLY A 146 3.53 -11.50 -3.56
C GLY A 146 3.08 -11.36 -2.10
N TYR A 147 2.07 -10.52 -1.81
CA TYR A 147 1.53 -10.35 -0.46
C TYR A 147 0.55 -11.46 -0.07
N PHE A 148 -0.03 -12.14 -1.06
CA PHE A 148 -0.98 -13.23 -0.84
C PHE A 148 -0.24 -14.56 -0.70
N GLY A 149 -0.81 -15.47 0.10
CA GLY A 149 -0.28 -16.80 0.29
C GLY A 149 -1.30 -17.69 1.00
N THR A 150 -0.93 -18.92 1.25
CA THR A 150 -1.72 -19.85 2.05
C THR A 150 -0.84 -20.99 2.57
N ASP A 151 -1.18 -21.51 3.73
CA ASP A 151 -0.58 -22.75 4.27
C ASP A 151 -1.41 -24.01 3.91
N ASP A 152 -2.47 -23.86 3.08
CA ASP A 152 -3.25 -25.00 2.56
C ASP A 152 -2.40 -25.78 1.54
N PRO A 153 -2.02 -27.04 1.82
CA PRO A 153 -1.16 -27.84 0.96
C PRO A 153 -1.82 -28.18 -0.38
N ASP A 154 -3.15 -28.22 -0.42
CA ASP A 154 -3.91 -28.63 -1.61
C ASP A 154 -4.25 -27.45 -2.54
N TRP A 155 -3.99 -26.21 -2.10
CA TRP A 155 -4.36 -25.02 -2.86
C TRP A 155 -3.74 -24.99 -4.26
N MET A 156 -2.48 -25.38 -4.40
CA MET A 156 -1.77 -25.38 -5.70
C MET A 156 -2.42 -26.31 -6.74
N ALA A 157 -3.02 -27.42 -6.31
CA ALA A 157 -3.73 -28.34 -7.21
C ALA A 157 -5.03 -27.74 -7.76
N THR A 158 -5.58 -26.75 -7.07
CA THR A 158 -6.83 -26.08 -7.44
C THR A 158 -6.62 -24.69 -8.06
N ARG A 159 -5.34 -24.27 -8.22
CA ARG A 159 -4.95 -22.98 -8.82
C ARG A 159 -5.49 -22.85 -10.24
N THR A 160 -6.20 -21.76 -10.50
CA THR A 160 -6.76 -21.48 -11.81
C THR A 160 -5.70 -20.96 -12.81
N PRO A 161 -5.93 -21.06 -14.13
CA PRO A 161 -5.06 -20.44 -15.14
C PRO A 161 -4.91 -18.92 -14.98
N LEU A 162 -5.95 -18.25 -14.48
CA LEU A 162 -5.91 -16.80 -14.22
C LEU A 162 -4.97 -16.46 -13.06
N GLU A 163 -5.10 -17.17 -11.94
CA GLU A 163 -4.18 -17.03 -10.79
C GLU A 163 -2.73 -17.33 -11.21
N ALA A 164 -2.53 -18.36 -12.05
CA ALA A 164 -1.22 -18.69 -12.60
C ALA A 164 -0.65 -17.55 -13.45
N ARG A 165 -1.46 -16.95 -14.32
CA ARG A 165 -1.07 -15.83 -15.17
C ARG A 165 -0.63 -14.61 -14.37
N TYR A 166 -1.26 -14.32 -13.24
CA TYR A 166 -0.90 -13.22 -12.35
C TYR A 166 0.18 -13.57 -11.33
N GLY A 167 0.81 -14.75 -11.46
CA GLY A 167 1.92 -15.16 -10.58
C GLY A 167 1.50 -15.44 -9.14
N ILE A 168 0.20 -15.63 -8.86
CA ILE A 168 -0.28 -15.97 -7.52
C ILE A 168 0.21 -17.37 -7.15
N SER A 169 0.84 -17.52 -5.99
CA SER A 169 1.39 -18.79 -5.50
C SER A 169 1.13 -18.96 -4.01
N ALA A 170 1.20 -20.20 -3.51
CA ALA A 170 0.96 -20.48 -2.10
C ALA A 170 1.92 -19.73 -1.15
N SER A 171 3.18 -19.55 -1.54
CA SER A 171 4.18 -18.86 -0.73
C SER A 171 4.20 -17.34 -0.93
N GLY A 172 3.60 -16.83 -1.99
CA GLY A 172 3.76 -15.42 -2.41
C GLY A 172 5.25 -15.05 -2.55
N SER A 173 5.62 -13.88 -2.07
CA SER A 173 7.02 -13.42 -1.95
C SER A 173 7.63 -13.69 -0.56
N GLY A 174 7.06 -14.61 0.21
CA GLY A 174 7.58 -15.01 1.51
C GLY A 174 7.21 -14.11 2.68
N TYR A 175 6.37 -13.11 2.49
CA TYR A 175 5.93 -12.21 3.58
C TYR A 175 5.14 -12.94 4.68
N GLY A 176 4.41 -14.01 4.35
CA GLY A 176 3.66 -14.81 5.31
C GLY A 176 2.45 -14.10 5.94
N TRP A 177 1.98 -12.99 5.36
CA TRP A 177 0.90 -12.19 5.93
C TRP A 177 -0.44 -12.92 6.05
N HIS A 178 -0.66 -13.91 5.19
CA HIS A 178 -1.86 -14.77 5.24
C HIS A 178 -2.03 -15.51 6.57
N ARG A 179 -0.96 -15.71 7.33
CA ARG A 179 -1.00 -16.39 8.64
C ARG A 179 -1.68 -15.56 9.71
N ALA A 180 -1.53 -14.24 9.64
CA ALA A 180 -2.02 -13.30 10.65
C ALA A 180 -3.20 -12.44 10.18
N GLU A 181 -3.30 -12.16 8.87
CA GLU A 181 -4.35 -11.30 8.28
C GLU A 181 -5.13 -12.09 7.21
N PRO A 182 -6.36 -12.51 7.52
CA PRO A 182 -7.15 -13.39 6.64
C PRO A 182 -7.39 -12.85 5.22
N ARG A 183 -7.36 -11.54 5.00
CA ARG A 183 -7.57 -10.96 3.66
C ARG A 183 -6.47 -11.34 2.66
N PHE A 184 -5.31 -11.77 3.14
CA PHE A 184 -4.19 -12.23 2.31
C PHE A 184 -4.15 -13.76 2.15
N ASP A 185 -5.07 -14.49 2.78
CA ASP A 185 -5.14 -15.94 2.70
C ASP A 185 -5.93 -16.37 1.46
N LEU A 186 -5.25 -16.99 0.51
CA LEU A 186 -5.82 -17.44 -0.76
C LEU A 186 -6.87 -18.52 -0.58
N ALA A 187 -6.75 -19.37 0.44
CA ALA A 187 -7.75 -20.40 0.70
C ALA A 187 -9.07 -19.83 1.23
N LYS A 188 -9.03 -18.66 1.88
CA LYS A 188 -10.20 -18.00 2.46
C LYS A 188 -10.85 -16.95 1.54
N ASN A 189 -10.18 -16.55 0.47
CA ASN A 189 -10.60 -15.43 -0.39
C ASN A 189 -10.70 -15.79 -1.88
N ARG A 190 -11.24 -16.93 -2.18
CA ARG A 190 -11.62 -17.36 -3.53
C ARG A 190 -12.98 -16.83 -3.97
#